data_0e5afa803df23b1c9c3051852ed6821e
#
_entry.id   0e5afa803df23b1c9c3051852ed6821e
#
_cell.length_a   1.000
_cell.length_b   1.000
_cell.length_c   1.000
_cell.angle_alpha   90.00
_cell.angle_beta   90.00
_cell.angle_gamma   90.00
#
_symmetry.space_group_name_H-M   'P 1'
#
loop_
_entity.id
_entity.type
_entity.pdbx_description
1 polymer ?
#
loop_
_entity_poly.entity_id
_entity_poly.type
_entity_poly.pdbx_seq_one_letter_code
_entity_poly.pdbx_strand_id
1 'polypeptide(L)'
;MSGKFELTKNRHGLFSLSLKAANGQVVMTSQTFNTKEDAEVELERIRRCSLLDHCYDRRLAPGGQPFFSLLDEAGARLGKSTHYASTAAMEKGIASVKRNAAAARMLDLSDYF
;
A
#
# COMPACT_ATOMS: atom_id res chain seq x y z
N MET A 1 -6.02 14.99 -8.73
CA MET A 1 -5.09 15.03 -7.60
C MET A 1 -4.68 13.63 -7.22
N SER A 2 -3.39 13.40 -7.05
CA SER A 2 -2.90 12.07 -6.66
C SER A 2 -3.09 11.84 -5.17
N GLY A 3 -3.03 10.57 -4.76
CA GLY A 3 -3.02 10.21 -3.36
C GLY A 3 -1.69 10.51 -2.69
N LYS A 4 -1.54 10.01 -1.48
CA LYS A 4 -0.31 10.21 -0.71
C LYS A 4 0.00 8.96 0.12
N PHE A 5 1.27 8.78 0.44
CA PHE A 5 1.67 7.83 1.48
C PHE A 5 1.71 8.53 2.83
N GLU A 6 1.22 7.85 3.86
CA GLU A 6 1.35 8.31 5.24
C GLU A 6 2.22 7.33 6.00
N LEU A 7 3.28 7.85 6.62
CA LEU A 7 4.12 7.09 7.54
C LEU A 7 3.60 7.32 8.96
N THR A 8 3.19 6.25 9.62
CA THR A 8 2.68 6.31 10.98
C THR A 8 3.48 5.39 11.88
N LYS A 9 3.37 5.60 13.19
CA LYS A 9 4.00 4.76 14.19
C LYS A 9 2.92 4.27 15.15
N ASN A 10 2.86 2.95 15.39
CA ASN A 10 1.89 2.39 16.31
C ASN A 10 2.40 2.49 17.76
N ARG A 11 1.56 2.06 18.71
CA ARG A 11 1.90 2.14 20.16
C ARG A 11 3.07 1.25 20.55
N HIS A 12 3.47 0.32 19.69
CA HIS A 12 4.65 -0.55 19.93
C HIS A 12 5.92 0.05 19.34
N GLY A 13 5.84 1.26 18.78
CA GLY A 13 6.99 1.92 18.17
C GLY A 13 7.34 1.43 16.77
N LEU A 14 6.45 0.68 16.12
CA LEU A 14 6.68 0.17 14.77
C LEU A 14 6.06 1.11 13.74
N PHE A 15 6.77 1.28 12.64
CA PHE A 15 6.38 2.17 11.54
C PHE A 15 5.64 1.39 10.46
N SER A 16 4.70 2.04 9.79
CA SER A 16 4.04 1.47 8.62
C SER A 16 3.68 2.58 7.63
N LEU A 17 3.47 2.16 6.37
CA LEU A 17 3.10 3.05 5.28
C LEU A 17 1.68 2.70 4.84
N SER A 18 0.85 3.73 4.66
CA SER A 18 -0.47 3.57 4.07
C SER A 18 -0.56 4.46 2.83
N LEU A 19 -1.04 3.88 1.73
CA LEU A 19 -1.34 4.66 0.54
C LEU A 19 -2.80 5.08 0.60
N LYS A 20 -3.04 6.37 0.61
CA LYS A 20 -4.39 6.92 0.59
C LYS A 20 -4.71 7.53 -0.77
N ALA A 21 -5.91 7.29 -1.24
CA ALA A 21 -6.43 7.92 -2.43
C ALA A 21 -6.74 9.39 -2.16
N ALA A 22 -7.03 10.15 -3.22
CA ALA A 22 -7.36 11.58 -3.11
C ALA A 22 -8.56 11.85 -2.19
N ASN A 23 -9.50 10.89 -2.08
CA ASN A 23 -10.67 11.00 -1.19
C ASN A 23 -10.37 10.65 0.27
N GLY A 24 -9.11 10.35 0.62
CA GLY A 24 -8.70 10.02 1.97
C GLY A 24 -8.86 8.56 2.37
N GLN A 25 -9.41 7.71 1.50
CA GLN A 25 -9.55 6.29 1.81
C GLN A 25 -8.23 5.55 1.67
N VAL A 26 -7.97 4.63 2.59
CA VAL A 26 -6.79 3.78 2.54
C VAL A 26 -6.98 2.74 1.42
N VAL A 27 -6.04 2.72 0.49
CA VAL A 27 -6.05 1.75 -0.62
C VAL A 27 -5.18 0.54 -0.28
N MET A 28 -4.04 0.78 0.36
CA MET A 28 -3.08 -0.28 0.64
C MET A 28 -2.26 0.09 1.88
N THR A 29 -1.93 -0.90 2.69
CA THR A 29 -1.09 -0.72 3.88
C THR A 29 0.10 -1.69 3.82
N SER A 30 1.28 -1.19 4.16
CA SER A 30 2.50 -2.01 4.22
C SER A 30 2.53 -2.88 5.49
N GLN A 31 3.53 -3.75 5.56
CA GLN A 31 3.91 -4.37 6.81
C GLN A 31 4.52 -3.33 7.76
N THR A 32 4.85 -3.75 8.99
CA THR A 32 5.49 -2.85 9.96
C THR A 32 7.01 -2.94 9.87
N PHE A 33 7.68 -1.86 10.28
CA PHE A 33 9.14 -1.72 10.25
C PHE A 33 9.63 -1.23 11.61
N ASN A 34 10.85 -1.58 11.95
CA ASN A 34 11.48 -1.13 13.19
C ASN A 34 11.98 0.31 13.12
N THR A 35 12.32 0.78 11.93
CA THR A 35 12.91 2.11 11.74
C THR A 35 12.25 2.84 10.56
N LYS A 36 12.36 4.17 10.56
CA LYS A 36 11.92 4.98 9.41
C LYS A 36 12.73 4.66 8.17
N GLU A 37 14.02 4.40 8.33
CA GLU A 37 14.92 4.07 7.23
C GLU A 37 14.45 2.81 6.50
N ASP A 38 14.04 1.78 7.26
CA ASP A 38 13.51 0.56 6.67
C ASP A 38 12.22 0.85 5.89
N ALA A 39 11.35 1.71 6.43
CA ALA A 39 10.12 2.11 5.75
C ALA A 39 10.43 2.87 4.46
N GLU A 40 11.43 3.74 4.46
CA GLU A 40 11.83 4.49 3.26
C GLU A 40 12.37 3.58 2.17
N VAL A 41 13.17 2.57 2.53
CA VAL A 41 13.65 1.56 1.58
C VAL A 41 12.48 0.82 0.96
N GLU A 42 11.52 0.41 1.79
CA GLU A 42 10.34 -0.30 1.28
C GLU A 42 9.48 0.60 0.40
N LEU A 43 9.37 1.88 0.73
CA LEU A 43 8.62 2.82 -0.09
C LEU A 43 9.14 2.85 -1.54
N GLU A 44 10.46 2.83 -1.71
CA GLU A 44 11.04 2.81 -3.06
C GLU A 44 10.70 1.50 -3.79
N ARG A 45 10.67 0.37 -3.09
CA ARG A 45 10.24 -0.90 -3.69
C ARG A 45 8.77 -0.84 -4.08
N ILE A 46 7.93 -0.28 -3.22
CA ILE A 46 6.50 -0.12 -3.51
C ILE A 46 6.32 0.73 -4.77
N ARG A 47 7.03 1.85 -4.88
CA ARG A 47 6.94 2.73 -6.05
C ARG A 47 7.32 1.99 -7.33
N ARG A 48 8.41 1.24 -7.30
CA ARG A 48 8.88 0.51 -8.47
C ARG A 48 7.92 -0.61 -8.86
N CYS A 49 7.53 -1.44 -7.89
CA CYS A 49 6.70 -2.61 -8.17
C CYS A 49 5.25 -2.23 -8.50
N SER A 50 4.78 -1.08 -8.04
CA SER A 50 3.42 -0.62 -8.31
C SER A 50 3.14 -0.44 -9.81
N LEU A 51 4.19 -0.27 -10.61
CA LEU A 51 4.05 -0.10 -12.07
C LEU A 51 3.96 -1.44 -12.82
N LEU A 52 4.21 -2.56 -12.14
CA LEU A 52 4.34 -3.87 -12.75
C LEU A 52 3.12 -4.72 -12.43
N ASP A 53 2.31 -5.03 -13.44
CA ASP A 53 1.08 -5.78 -13.22
C ASP A 53 1.32 -7.14 -12.56
N HIS A 54 2.41 -7.82 -12.90
CA HIS A 54 2.72 -9.14 -12.33
C HIS A 54 3.08 -9.09 -10.85
N CYS A 55 3.29 -7.91 -10.28
CA CYS A 55 3.53 -7.77 -8.83
C CYS A 55 2.25 -7.73 -8.01
N TYR A 56 1.08 -7.70 -8.66
CA TYR A 56 -0.20 -7.70 -7.96
C TYR A 56 -0.72 -9.13 -7.82
N ASP A 57 -0.91 -9.56 -6.57
CA ASP A 57 -1.44 -10.88 -6.24
C ASP A 57 -2.92 -10.70 -5.86
N ARG A 58 -3.81 -11.14 -6.76
CA ARG A 58 -5.26 -10.98 -6.62
C ARG A 58 -5.85 -12.21 -5.95
N ARG A 59 -6.57 -12.00 -4.84
CA ARG A 59 -7.13 -13.10 -4.05
C ARG A 59 -8.54 -12.81 -3.57
N LEU A 60 -9.18 -13.86 -3.03
CA LEU A 60 -10.47 -13.75 -2.34
C LEU A 60 -10.25 -14.01 -0.86
N ALA A 61 -10.83 -13.17 -0.01
CA ALA A 61 -10.87 -13.40 1.43
C ALA A 61 -11.83 -14.56 1.74
N PRO A 62 -11.78 -15.13 2.96
CA PRO A 62 -12.70 -16.23 3.33
C PRO A 62 -14.17 -15.90 3.15
N GLY A 63 -14.58 -14.64 3.27
CA GLY A 63 -15.97 -14.21 3.02
C GLY A 63 -16.29 -13.94 1.55
N GLY A 64 -15.33 -14.19 0.64
CA GLY A 64 -15.54 -14.00 -0.79
C GLY A 64 -15.20 -12.61 -1.31
N GLN A 65 -14.79 -11.69 -0.45
CA GLN A 65 -14.42 -10.34 -0.88
C GLN A 65 -13.05 -10.35 -1.57
N PRO A 66 -12.94 -9.76 -2.76
CA PRO A 66 -11.64 -9.65 -3.43
C PRO A 66 -10.72 -8.66 -2.71
N PHE A 67 -9.43 -8.95 -2.74
CA PHE A 67 -8.39 -8.04 -2.29
C PHE A 67 -7.11 -8.33 -3.07
N PHE A 68 -6.13 -7.44 -2.98
CA PHE A 68 -4.84 -7.69 -3.61
C PHE A 68 -3.71 -7.43 -2.61
N SER A 69 -2.59 -8.10 -2.87
CA SER A 69 -1.31 -7.77 -2.25
C SER A 69 -0.37 -7.28 -3.33
N LEU A 70 0.48 -6.34 -2.99
CA LEU A 70 1.59 -5.94 -3.85
C LEU A 70 2.82 -6.69 -3.39
N LEU A 71 3.46 -7.41 -4.31
CA LEU A 71 4.64 -8.20 -4.02
C LEU A 71 5.85 -7.55 -4.68
N ASP A 72 7.04 -7.83 -4.14
CA ASP A 72 8.26 -7.47 -4.84
C ASP A 72 8.57 -8.54 -5.90
N GLU A 73 9.66 -8.35 -6.64
CA GLU A 73 10.02 -9.25 -7.74
C GLU A 73 10.44 -10.63 -7.25
N ALA A 74 10.80 -10.77 -5.96
CA ALA A 74 11.11 -12.05 -5.34
C ALA A 74 9.88 -12.72 -4.69
N GLY A 75 8.71 -12.07 -4.74
CA GLY A 75 7.48 -12.60 -4.18
C GLY A 75 7.20 -12.21 -2.74
N ALA A 76 8.02 -11.37 -2.12
CA ALA A 76 7.76 -10.90 -0.76
C ALA A 76 6.69 -9.81 -0.76
N ARG A 77 5.81 -9.84 0.25
CA ARG A 77 4.70 -8.87 0.32
C ARG A 77 5.21 -7.49 0.72
N LEU A 78 4.89 -6.51 -0.10
CA LEU A 78 5.16 -5.09 0.18
C LEU A 78 3.98 -4.39 0.81
N GLY A 79 2.76 -4.79 0.47
CA GLY A 79 1.57 -4.20 1.02
C GLY A 79 0.34 -5.02 0.69
N LYS A 80 -0.77 -4.69 1.36
CA LYS A 80 -2.04 -5.40 1.20
C LYS A 80 -3.16 -4.38 1.14
N SER A 81 -4.11 -4.60 0.24
CA SER A 81 -5.27 -3.72 0.10
C SER A 81 -6.33 -4.01 1.14
N THR A 82 -7.31 -3.11 1.24
CA THR A 82 -8.58 -3.38 1.89
C THR A 82 -9.37 -4.39 1.06
N HIS A 83 -10.46 -4.94 1.62
CA HIS A 83 -11.34 -5.82 0.89
C HIS A 83 -12.34 -5.01 0.08
N TYR A 84 -12.66 -5.50 -1.13
CA TYR A 84 -13.55 -4.83 -2.06
C TYR A 84 -14.87 -5.59 -2.19
N ALA A 85 -15.92 -4.89 -2.58
CA ALA A 85 -17.23 -5.50 -2.77
C ALA A 85 -17.29 -6.35 -4.04
N SER A 86 -16.43 -6.09 -5.02
CA SER A 86 -16.44 -6.81 -6.29
C SER A 86 -15.05 -6.83 -6.91
N THR A 87 -14.84 -7.75 -7.86
CA THR A 87 -13.59 -7.81 -8.64
C THR A 87 -13.38 -6.51 -9.42
N ALA A 88 -14.44 -5.95 -9.98
CA ALA A 88 -14.33 -4.69 -10.71
C ALA A 88 -13.86 -3.54 -9.81
N ALA A 89 -14.35 -3.49 -8.57
CA ALA A 89 -13.89 -2.48 -7.60
C ALA A 89 -12.42 -2.68 -7.24
N MET A 90 -12.01 -3.94 -7.05
CA MET A 90 -10.60 -4.26 -6.77
C MET A 90 -9.69 -3.83 -7.93
N GLU A 91 -10.10 -4.10 -9.18
CA GLU A 91 -9.30 -3.70 -10.34
C GLU A 91 -9.17 -2.17 -10.44
N LYS A 92 -10.20 -1.43 -10.04
CA LYS A 92 -10.11 0.03 -9.94
C LYS A 92 -9.10 0.45 -8.87
N GLY A 93 -9.06 -0.26 -7.75
CA GLY A 93 -8.07 -0.03 -6.70
C GLY A 93 -6.65 -0.26 -7.20
N ILE A 94 -6.43 -1.35 -7.91
CA ILE A 94 -5.13 -1.64 -8.53
C ILE A 94 -4.75 -0.54 -9.52
N ALA A 95 -5.68 -0.11 -10.38
CA ALA A 95 -5.42 0.97 -11.32
C ALA A 95 -5.06 2.27 -10.60
N SER A 96 -5.70 2.56 -9.47
CA SER A 96 -5.39 3.71 -8.65
C SER A 96 -3.96 3.64 -8.11
N VAL A 97 -3.54 2.48 -7.61
CA VAL A 97 -2.16 2.29 -7.14
C VAL A 97 -1.18 2.52 -8.28
N LYS A 98 -1.43 1.93 -9.44
CA LYS A 98 -0.57 2.09 -10.61
C LYS A 98 -0.40 3.55 -11.03
N ARG A 99 -1.50 4.33 -10.96
CA ARG A 99 -1.45 5.74 -11.34
C ARG A 99 -0.73 6.62 -10.32
N ASN A 100 -0.87 6.30 -9.05
CA ASN A 100 -0.54 7.24 -7.98
C ASN A 100 0.70 6.89 -7.18
N ALA A 101 1.01 5.61 -6.97
CA ALA A 101 2.03 5.21 -6.01
C ALA A 101 3.43 5.71 -6.38
N ALA A 102 3.78 5.69 -7.68
CA ALA A 102 5.12 6.09 -8.09
C ALA A 102 5.40 7.56 -7.81
N ALA A 103 4.38 8.42 -7.91
CA ALA A 103 4.53 9.88 -7.76
C ALA A 103 3.93 10.42 -6.46
N ALA A 104 3.21 9.59 -5.69
CA ALA A 104 2.60 10.04 -4.44
C ALA A 104 3.68 10.44 -3.43
N ARG A 105 3.53 11.63 -2.86
CA ARG A 105 4.48 12.06 -1.83
C ARG A 105 4.23 11.33 -0.52
N MET A 106 5.26 11.24 0.32
CA MET A 106 5.14 10.67 1.65
C MET A 106 4.98 11.79 2.68
N LEU A 107 3.99 11.64 3.54
CA LEU A 107 3.77 12.52 4.67
C LEU A 107 4.13 11.76 5.94
N ASP A 108 5.11 12.27 6.69
CA ASP A 108 5.56 11.63 7.92
C ASP A 108 4.71 12.12 9.09
N LEU A 109 3.85 11.25 9.60
CA LEU A 109 2.98 11.52 10.74
C LEU A 109 3.45 10.81 12.02
N SER A 110 4.64 10.18 11.99
CA SER A 110 5.08 9.33 13.09
C SER A 110 5.35 10.10 14.39
N ASP A 111 5.61 11.40 14.29
CA ASP A 111 5.88 12.24 15.49
C ASP A 111 4.61 12.75 16.17
N TYR A 112 3.42 12.46 15.61
CA TYR A 112 2.14 12.90 16.18
C TYR A 112 1.50 11.89 17.10
N PHE A 113 2.14 10.77 17.37
CA PHE A 113 1.59 9.69 18.20
C PHE A 113 2.55 9.20 19.26
#